data_00873257bd5d8810f1af286432925352
#
_entry.id   00873257bd5d8810f1af286432925352
#
_cell.length_a   1.000
_cell.length_b   1.000
_cell.length_c   1.000
_cell.angle_alpha   90.00
_cell.angle_beta   90.00
_cell.angle_gamma   90.00
#
_symmetry.space_group_name_H-M   'P 1'
#
loop_
_entity.id
_entity.type
_entity.pdbx_description
1 polymer ?
#
loop_
_entity_poly.entity_id
_entity_poly.type
_entity_poly.pdbx_seq_one_letter_code
_entity_poly.pdbx_strand_id
1 'polypeptide(L)'
;MVTLLNKWLFILLVPASLYITERTYEGKHLFPGTTNQLLHPIHVSVTEINHNAADKTLEVSVRIFTDDFEKVLAKNYKTRVDLINPDKKAMDKLVSDYIKTHLTIRADGKPVNFSYLGFEKEDEVINSYLQVDNITTVNKIELVDQLMHDLFTDQTNLIHVIVGGKRKSVKLDYPETKTEISF
;
A
#
# COMPACT_ATOMS: atom_id res chain seq x y z
N MET A 1 10.69 54.27 -81.87
CA MET A 1 9.70 54.19 -83.02
C MET A 1 8.83 53.02 -82.77
N VAL A 2 7.56 53.30 -82.58
CA VAL A 2 6.38 52.36 -82.77
C VAL A 2 6.21 51.29 -81.73
N THR A 3 5.34 51.55 -80.75
CA THR A 3 3.86 51.36 -80.67
C THR A 3 3.38 49.92 -80.74
N LEU A 4 2.61 49.58 -79.86
CA LEU A 4 1.19 49.32 -79.67
C LEU A 4 0.91 48.01 -78.91
N LEU A 5 0.16 48.15 -78.02
CA LEU A 5 -1.24 47.92 -77.76
C LEU A 5 -1.57 46.57 -77.15
N ASN A 6 -1.99 46.65 -75.95
CA ASN A 6 -3.30 46.20 -75.50
C ASN A 6 -3.68 44.73 -75.61
N LYS A 7 -3.96 44.10 -74.49
CA LYS A 7 -5.38 43.82 -74.25
C LYS A 7 -5.59 43.36 -72.78
N TRP A 8 -6.48 44.05 -72.20
CA TRP A 8 -7.13 43.74 -70.92
C TRP A 8 -7.75 42.38 -70.97
N LEU A 9 -7.43 41.50 -70.05
CA LEU A 9 -8.24 40.37 -69.70
C LEU A 9 -8.42 40.33 -68.19
N PHE A 10 -9.54 40.93 -67.75
CA PHE A 10 -10.04 40.81 -66.40
C PHE A 10 -10.53 39.37 -66.19
N ILE A 11 -9.73 38.55 -65.48
CA ILE A 11 -10.25 37.32 -64.97
C ILE A 11 -10.78 37.61 -63.58
N LEU A 12 -12.13 37.61 -63.49
CA LEU A 12 -12.86 37.63 -62.24
C LEU A 12 -12.60 36.30 -61.49
N LEU A 13 -11.66 36.35 -60.55
CA LEU A 13 -11.53 35.30 -59.57
C LEU A 13 -12.62 35.46 -58.51
N VAL A 14 -13.65 34.68 -58.60
CA VAL A 14 -14.68 34.51 -57.56
C VAL A 14 -14.03 33.76 -56.42
N PRO A 15 -13.96 34.30 -55.19
CA PRO A 15 -13.50 33.52 -54.05
C PRO A 15 -14.63 32.57 -53.69
N ALA A 16 -14.43 31.27 -53.92
CA ALA A 16 -15.26 30.23 -53.35
C ALA A 16 -15.05 30.24 -51.84
N SER A 17 -15.92 30.92 -51.10
CA SER A 17 -15.98 30.85 -49.66
C SER A 17 -16.41 29.44 -49.28
N LEU A 18 -15.44 28.62 -48.91
CA LEU A 18 -15.66 27.36 -48.22
C LEU A 18 -16.30 27.67 -46.87
N TYR A 19 -17.59 27.53 -46.77
CA TYR A 19 -18.30 27.45 -45.51
C TYR A 19 -17.91 26.15 -44.84
N ILE A 20 -16.88 26.19 -43.98
CA ILE A 20 -16.62 25.13 -43.03
C ILE A 20 -17.68 25.25 -41.93
N THR A 21 -18.72 24.44 -42.03
CA THR A 21 -19.63 24.27 -40.91
C THR A 21 -18.87 23.53 -39.81
N GLU A 22 -18.45 24.26 -38.81
CA GLU A 22 -18.00 23.64 -37.56
C GLU A 22 -19.22 22.91 -36.99
N ARG A 23 -19.23 21.59 -37.19
CA ARG A 23 -20.05 20.70 -36.36
C ARG A 23 -19.44 20.74 -34.98
N THR A 24 -20.01 21.54 -34.10
CA THR A 24 -19.80 21.37 -32.66
C THR A 24 -20.29 19.97 -32.29
N TYR A 25 -19.38 19.03 -32.17
CA TYR A 25 -19.65 17.80 -31.50
C TYR A 25 -19.87 18.13 -30.02
N GLU A 26 -21.12 18.30 -29.61
CA GLU A 26 -21.51 18.12 -28.23
C GLU A 26 -21.27 16.65 -27.87
N GLY A 27 -20.03 16.33 -27.65
CA GLY A 27 -19.66 15.09 -26.97
C GLY A 27 -20.17 15.19 -25.54
N LYS A 28 -21.38 14.67 -25.30
CA LYS A 28 -21.76 14.26 -23.95
C LYS A 28 -20.66 13.30 -23.50
N HIS A 29 -19.74 13.82 -22.67
CA HIS A 29 -18.83 12.99 -21.91
C HIS A 29 -19.65 12.13 -20.95
N LEU A 30 -20.18 11.01 -21.48
CA LEU A 30 -20.67 9.88 -20.70
C LEU A 30 -19.46 9.05 -20.22
N PHE A 31 -18.56 9.71 -19.52
CA PHE A 31 -17.68 8.98 -18.62
C PHE A 31 -18.26 9.19 -17.22
N PRO A 32 -18.90 8.16 -16.64
CA PRO A 32 -19.16 8.19 -15.23
C PRO A 32 -17.80 8.42 -14.59
N GLY A 33 -17.72 9.41 -13.70
CA GLY A 33 -16.49 9.75 -13.01
C GLY A 33 -15.87 8.48 -12.44
N THR A 34 -14.87 7.97 -13.09
CA THR A 34 -13.96 7.04 -12.49
C THR A 34 -13.24 7.84 -11.41
N THR A 35 -13.75 7.75 -10.19
CA THR A 35 -12.88 7.94 -9.04
C THR A 35 -11.68 7.04 -9.32
N ASN A 36 -10.52 7.62 -9.55
CA ASN A 36 -9.26 6.89 -9.49
C ASN A 36 -9.10 6.41 -8.04
N GLN A 37 -9.83 5.39 -7.65
CA GLN A 37 -9.35 4.50 -6.64
C GLN A 37 -8.09 3.89 -7.28
N LEU A 38 -6.95 4.26 -6.76
CA LEU A 38 -5.73 3.48 -6.95
C LEU A 38 -6.04 2.12 -6.34
N LEU A 39 -6.60 1.23 -7.15
CA LEU A 39 -6.77 -0.16 -6.79
C LEU A 39 -5.36 -0.73 -6.78
N HIS A 40 -4.81 -0.95 -5.60
CA HIS A 40 -3.66 -1.81 -5.46
C HIS A 40 -4.07 -3.17 -6.04
N PRO A 41 -3.44 -3.65 -7.11
CA PRO A 41 -3.86 -4.89 -7.76
C PRO A 41 -3.66 -6.13 -6.89
N ILE A 42 -3.01 -5.96 -5.73
CA ILE A 42 -2.70 -7.02 -4.76
C ILE A 42 -2.75 -6.44 -3.34
N HIS A 43 -3.33 -7.20 -2.40
CA HIS A 43 -3.27 -6.86 -0.98
C HIS A 43 -2.03 -7.51 -0.36
N VAL A 44 -1.13 -6.69 0.17
CA VAL A 44 0.17 -7.14 0.70
C VAL A 44 0.45 -6.50 2.05
N SER A 45 0.95 -7.29 2.98
CA SER A 45 1.64 -6.80 4.16
C SER A 45 3.10 -7.29 4.18
N VAL A 46 3.96 -6.58 4.89
CA VAL A 46 5.35 -6.99 5.12
C VAL A 46 5.61 -6.96 6.62
N THR A 47 5.95 -8.10 7.20
CA THR A 47 6.41 -8.23 8.58
C THR A 47 7.91 -8.50 8.57
N GLU A 48 8.69 -7.60 9.17
CA GLU A 48 10.12 -7.81 9.37
C GLU A 48 10.40 -8.01 10.86
N ILE A 49 11.19 -9.03 11.18
CA ILE A 49 11.63 -9.38 12.53
C ILE A 49 13.15 -9.37 12.53
N ASN A 50 13.75 -8.47 13.27
CA ASN A 50 15.20 -8.34 13.41
C ASN A 50 15.63 -8.67 14.84
N HIS A 51 16.52 -9.65 15.00
CA HIS A 51 17.13 -9.93 16.30
C HIS A 51 18.34 -9.03 16.50
N ASN A 52 18.19 -8.06 17.39
CA ASN A 52 19.24 -7.20 17.86
C ASN A 52 19.94 -7.86 19.08
N ALA A 53 21.05 -8.55 18.82
CA ALA A 53 21.77 -9.28 19.84
C ALA A 53 22.44 -8.36 20.88
N ALA A 54 22.77 -7.10 20.51
CA ALA A 54 23.41 -6.15 21.43
C ALA A 54 22.41 -5.70 22.50
N ASP A 55 21.18 -5.38 22.09
CA ASP A 55 20.12 -4.93 22.99
C ASP A 55 19.27 -6.09 23.53
N LYS A 56 19.51 -7.30 23.04
CA LYS A 56 18.75 -8.53 23.38
C LYS A 56 17.25 -8.36 23.11
N THR A 57 16.92 -7.81 21.96
CA THR A 57 15.53 -7.56 21.55
C THR A 57 15.20 -8.25 20.22
N LEU A 58 13.89 -8.51 20.00
CA LEU A 58 13.33 -8.62 18.66
C LEU A 58 12.66 -7.30 18.32
N GLU A 59 13.14 -6.67 17.29
CA GLU A 59 12.53 -5.49 16.68
C GLU A 59 11.59 -5.96 15.57
N VAL A 60 10.32 -5.62 15.68
CA VAL A 60 9.30 -6.06 14.72
C VAL A 60 8.70 -4.84 14.06
N SER A 61 8.70 -4.81 12.73
CA SER A 61 7.97 -3.84 11.94
C SER A 61 6.92 -4.51 11.08
N VAL A 62 5.75 -3.88 10.99
CA VAL A 62 4.64 -4.32 10.15
C VAL A 62 4.28 -3.18 9.22
N ARG A 63 4.37 -3.42 7.92
CA ARG A 63 4.06 -2.46 6.86
C ARG A 63 2.82 -2.89 6.10
N ILE A 64 1.84 -1.99 6.02
CA ILE A 64 0.55 -2.23 5.35
C ILE A 64 0.17 -0.97 4.57
N PHE A 65 -0.46 -1.10 3.40
CA PHE A 65 -1.02 0.03 2.67
C PHE A 65 -2.06 0.76 3.51
N THR A 66 -1.96 2.09 3.55
CA THR A 66 -2.75 2.94 4.45
C THR A 66 -4.25 2.75 4.25
N ASP A 67 -4.72 2.80 3.01
CA ASP A 67 -6.13 2.70 2.66
C ASP A 67 -6.73 1.32 2.99
N ASP A 68 -5.97 0.25 2.78
CA ASP A 68 -6.38 -1.11 3.11
C ASP A 68 -6.41 -1.32 4.62
N PHE A 69 -5.43 -0.78 5.33
CA PHE A 69 -5.40 -0.89 6.78
C PHE A 69 -6.53 -0.12 7.43
N GLU A 70 -6.84 1.10 6.95
CA GLU A 70 -8.02 1.86 7.41
C GLU A 70 -9.33 1.09 7.19
N LYS A 71 -9.51 0.45 6.04
CA LYS A 71 -10.69 -0.39 5.73
C LYS A 71 -10.84 -1.54 6.72
N VAL A 72 -9.75 -2.26 6.99
CA VAL A 72 -9.76 -3.40 7.91
C VAL A 72 -10.04 -2.97 9.34
N LEU A 73 -9.37 -1.92 9.82
CA LEU A 73 -9.61 -1.38 11.16
C LEU A 73 -11.04 -0.87 11.31
N ALA A 74 -11.55 -0.13 10.34
CA ALA A 74 -12.94 0.37 10.37
C ALA A 74 -13.95 -0.77 10.42
N LYS A 75 -13.73 -1.86 9.67
CA LYS A 75 -14.58 -3.05 9.71
C LYS A 75 -14.56 -3.74 11.07
N ASN A 76 -13.37 -3.96 11.64
CA ASN A 76 -13.22 -4.71 12.89
C ASN A 76 -13.72 -3.94 14.11
N TYR A 77 -13.43 -2.66 14.17
CA TYR A 77 -13.75 -1.83 15.34
C TYR A 77 -15.03 -1.01 15.18
N LYS A 78 -15.68 -1.04 14.00
CA LYS A 78 -16.93 -0.31 13.68
C LYS A 78 -16.85 1.18 14.04
N THR A 79 -15.73 1.80 13.74
CA THR A 79 -15.43 3.19 14.03
C THR A 79 -14.80 3.88 12.81
N ARG A 80 -14.81 5.21 12.83
CA ARG A 80 -14.05 5.98 11.85
C ARG A 80 -12.56 5.83 12.14
N VAL A 81 -11.79 5.51 11.12
CA VAL A 81 -10.34 5.40 11.16
C VAL A 81 -9.74 6.46 10.24
N ASP A 82 -8.73 7.17 10.72
CA ASP A 82 -7.94 8.13 9.94
C ASP A 82 -6.48 7.99 10.38
N LEU A 83 -5.70 7.26 9.60
CA LEU A 83 -4.27 7.05 9.86
C LEU A 83 -3.39 8.11 9.17
N ILE A 84 -4.00 8.98 8.36
CA ILE A 84 -3.30 10.06 7.65
C ILE A 84 -3.17 11.28 8.55
N ASN A 85 -4.29 11.69 9.21
CA ASN A 85 -4.33 12.80 10.17
C ASN A 85 -4.88 12.30 11.51
N PRO A 86 -4.15 11.42 12.21
CA PRO A 86 -4.71 10.67 13.30
C PRO A 86 -4.91 11.47 14.58
N ASP A 87 -6.01 11.19 15.31
CA ASP A 87 -5.93 11.23 16.77
C ASP A 87 -4.97 10.10 17.19
N LYS A 88 -3.70 10.46 17.40
CA LYS A 88 -2.61 9.51 17.58
C LYS A 88 -2.91 8.47 18.65
N LYS A 89 -3.43 8.91 19.80
CA LYS A 89 -3.73 8.03 20.93
C LYS A 89 -4.82 7.00 20.62
N ALA A 90 -5.89 7.46 19.96
CA ALA A 90 -6.99 6.58 19.57
C ALA A 90 -6.55 5.59 18.50
N MET A 91 -5.81 6.03 17.48
CA MET A 91 -5.34 5.18 16.39
C MET A 91 -4.25 4.21 16.86
N ASP A 92 -3.31 4.63 17.71
CA ASP A 92 -2.30 3.74 18.31
C ASP A 92 -2.95 2.55 19.02
N LYS A 93 -4.06 2.80 19.74
CA LYS A 93 -4.79 1.72 20.40
C LYS A 93 -5.37 0.72 19.38
N LEU A 94 -6.03 1.19 18.34
CA LEU A 94 -6.64 0.33 17.32
C LEU A 94 -5.58 -0.49 16.57
N VAL A 95 -4.50 0.17 16.14
CA VAL A 95 -3.38 -0.46 15.45
C VAL A 95 -2.71 -1.52 16.32
N SER A 96 -2.39 -1.17 17.58
CA SER A 96 -1.79 -2.10 18.55
C SER A 96 -2.66 -3.33 18.80
N ASP A 97 -3.95 -3.11 19.09
CA ASP A 97 -4.89 -4.20 19.37
C ASP A 97 -5.05 -5.11 18.16
N TYR A 98 -5.14 -4.53 16.96
CA TYR A 98 -5.26 -5.30 15.73
C TYR A 98 -4.03 -6.18 15.48
N ILE A 99 -2.84 -5.59 15.49
CA ILE A 99 -1.60 -6.35 15.20
C ILE A 99 -1.40 -7.45 16.24
N LYS A 100 -1.58 -7.17 17.54
CA LYS A 100 -1.42 -8.16 18.61
C LYS A 100 -2.43 -9.32 18.54
N THR A 101 -3.58 -9.08 17.93
CA THR A 101 -4.61 -10.12 17.75
C THR A 101 -4.30 -11.00 16.53
N HIS A 102 -3.72 -10.44 15.48
CA HIS A 102 -3.56 -11.12 14.18
C HIS A 102 -2.12 -11.61 13.91
N LEU A 103 -1.14 -11.18 14.72
CA LEU A 103 0.25 -11.61 14.61
C LEU A 103 0.70 -12.27 15.92
N THR A 104 1.11 -13.52 15.84
CA THR A 104 1.68 -14.25 16.98
C THR A 104 3.08 -14.73 16.60
N ILE A 105 4.05 -14.53 17.50
CA ILE A 105 5.43 -14.98 17.32
C ILE A 105 5.83 -15.87 18.50
N ARG A 106 6.61 -16.90 18.21
CA ARG A 106 7.33 -17.72 19.18
C ARG A 106 8.80 -17.72 18.80
N ALA A 107 9.66 -17.51 19.79
CA ALA A 107 11.11 -17.62 19.65
C ALA A 107 11.59 -18.87 20.41
N ASP A 108 12.27 -19.78 19.72
CA ASP A 108 12.75 -21.07 20.25
C ASP A 108 11.64 -21.84 21.02
N GLY A 109 10.43 -21.87 20.42
CA GLY A 109 9.26 -22.56 20.98
C GLY A 109 8.53 -21.84 22.10
N LYS A 110 9.00 -20.66 22.55
CA LYS A 110 8.36 -19.87 23.62
C LYS A 110 7.56 -18.71 23.01
N PRO A 111 6.31 -18.50 23.43
CA PRO A 111 5.55 -17.35 22.98
C PRO A 111 6.20 -16.05 23.46
N VAL A 112 6.19 -15.01 22.63
CA VAL A 112 6.71 -13.68 22.97
C VAL A 112 5.58 -12.67 23.09
N ASN A 113 5.73 -11.69 23.97
CA ASN A 113 4.79 -10.60 24.15
C ASN A 113 5.38 -9.31 23.61
N PHE A 114 4.64 -8.64 22.74
CA PHE A 114 5.08 -7.38 22.14
C PHE A 114 4.78 -6.18 23.02
N SER A 115 5.76 -5.30 23.14
CA SER A 115 5.56 -3.90 23.47
C SER A 115 5.32 -3.13 22.19
N TYR A 116 4.15 -2.50 22.04
CA TYR A 116 3.84 -1.64 20.89
C TYR A 116 4.49 -0.28 21.10
N LEU A 117 5.24 0.20 20.11
CA LEU A 117 6.01 1.44 20.17
C LEU A 117 5.30 2.60 19.47
N GLY A 118 4.47 2.31 18.48
CA GLY A 118 3.76 3.32 17.70
C GLY A 118 3.65 2.94 16.24
N PHE A 119 3.03 3.83 15.46
CA PHE A 119 3.06 3.76 14.00
C PHE A 119 3.42 5.10 13.40
N GLU A 120 3.89 5.09 12.17
CA GLU A 120 4.08 6.27 11.34
C GLU A 120 3.61 6.00 9.92
N LYS A 121 3.20 7.06 9.23
CA LYS A 121 2.84 7.02 7.82
C LYS A 121 4.06 7.43 7.00
N GLU A 122 4.43 6.58 6.06
CA GLU A 122 5.47 6.84 5.08
C GLU A 122 4.90 6.58 3.68
N ASP A 123 4.81 7.62 2.87
CA ASP A 123 4.17 7.60 1.54
C ASP A 123 2.74 7.01 1.60
N GLU A 124 2.51 5.85 1.02
CA GLU A 124 1.22 5.17 0.95
C GLU A 124 1.06 4.05 1.98
N VAL A 125 2.03 3.88 2.88
CA VAL A 125 2.04 2.79 3.85
C VAL A 125 2.06 3.28 5.29
N ILE A 126 1.53 2.44 6.18
CA ILE A 126 1.67 2.55 7.63
C ILE A 126 2.75 1.57 8.07
N ASN A 127 3.78 2.09 8.72
CA ASN A 127 4.79 1.32 9.43
C ASN A 127 4.45 1.27 10.90
N SER A 128 4.22 0.10 11.44
CA SER A 128 3.93 -0.13 12.86
C SER A 128 5.10 -0.83 13.52
N TYR A 129 5.52 -0.37 14.68
CA TYR A 129 6.71 -0.83 15.37
C TYR A 129 6.36 -1.50 16.69
N LEU A 130 6.95 -2.66 16.91
CA LEU A 130 6.79 -3.44 18.14
C LEU A 130 8.17 -3.98 18.56
N GLN A 131 8.31 -4.26 19.85
CA GLN A 131 9.56 -4.79 20.40
C GLN A 131 9.26 -5.91 21.39
N VAL A 132 10.15 -6.88 21.44
CA VAL A 132 10.20 -7.92 22.47
C VAL A 132 11.53 -7.84 23.19
N ASP A 133 11.51 -7.71 24.50
CA ASP A 133 12.72 -7.61 25.32
C ASP A 133 13.18 -8.99 25.81
N ASN A 134 14.45 -9.05 26.27
CA ASN A 134 15.08 -10.20 26.90
C ASN A 134 15.23 -11.42 25.96
N ILE A 135 15.45 -11.20 24.68
CA ILE A 135 15.74 -12.23 23.69
C ILE A 135 17.25 -12.27 23.45
N THR A 136 17.94 -13.14 24.16
CA THR A 136 19.41 -13.24 24.09
C THR A 136 19.90 -13.94 22.83
N THR A 137 19.20 -14.99 22.41
CA THR A 137 19.53 -15.81 21.23
C THR A 137 18.27 -16.22 20.52
N VAL A 138 18.38 -16.46 19.23
CA VAL A 138 17.30 -16.98 18.39
C VAL A 138 17.88 -18.04 17.46
N ASN A 139 17.35 -19.26 17.55
CA ASN A 139 17.65 -20.34 16.62
C ASN A 139 16.46 -20.60 15.68
N LYS A 140 15.25 -20.30 16.15
CA LYS A 140 14.02 -20.56 15.42
C LYS A 140 12.96 -19.50 15.74
N ILE A 141 12.28 -19.03 14.71
CA ILE A 141 11.07 -18.19 14.82
C ILE A 141 9.91 -18.95 14.21
N GLU A 142 8.83 -19.07 14.96
CA GLU A 142 7.53 -19.58 14.50
C GLU A 142 6.53 -18.42 14.48
N LEU A 143 5.79 -18.26 13.39
CA LEU A 143 4.79 -17.21 13.24
C LEU A 143 3.41 -17.79 12.93
N VAL A 144 2.40 -17.09 13.46
CA VAL A 144 1.05 -17.11 12.90
C VAL A 144 0.75 -15.69 12.48
N ASP A 145 0.55 -15.47 11.18
CA ASP A 145 0.27 -14.17 10.58
C ASP A 145 -1.08 -14.25 9.85
N GLN A 146 -2.07 -13.54 10.39
CA GLN A 146 -3.43 -13.43 9.88
C GLN A 146 -3.78 -11.97 9.52
N LEU A 147 -2.75 -11.12 9.40
CA LEU A 147 -2.95 -9.72 9.05
C LEU A 147 -3.74 -9.60 7.75
N MET A 148 -4.75 -8.75 7.76
CA MET A 148 -5.63 -8.41 6.63
C MET A 148 -6.57 -9.53 6.15
N HIS A 149 -6.49 -10.76 6.69
CA HIS A 149 -7.35 -11.90 6.33
C HIS A 149 -8.84 -11.67 6.66
N ASP A 150 -9.16 -10.73 7.55
CA ASP A 150 -10.55 -10.36 7.90
C ASP A 150 -11.33 -9.77 6.71
N LEU A 151 -10.64 -9.21 5.73
CA LEU A 151 -11.25 -8.48 4.65
C LEU A 151 -10.83 -8.99 3.27
N PHE A 152 -9.59 -9.43 3.09
CA PHE A 152 -9.01 -9.75 1.80
C PHE A 152 -8.69 -11.24 1.67
N THR A 153 -9.34 -11.90 0.71
CA THR A 153 -9.11 -13.33 0.41
C THR A 153 -8.01 -13.56 -0.63
N ASP A 154 -7.40 -12.50 -1.10
CA ASP A 154 -6.24 -12.46 -1.98
C ASP A 154 -5.00 -11.86 -1.29
N GLN A 155 -5.03 -11.80 0.06
CA GLN A 155 -3.93 -11.29 0.86
C GLN A 155 -2.66 -12.11 0.70
N THR A 156 -1.54 -11.41 0.57
CA THR A 156 -0.18 -11.97 0.66
C THR A 156 0.57 -11.33 1.84
N ASN A 157 1.06 -12.15 2.76
CA ASN A 157 1.90 -11.71 3.87
C ASN A 157 3.35 -12.10 3.61
N LEU A 158 4.23 -11.11 3.44
CA LEU A 158 5.66 -11.29 3.27
C LEU A 158 6.34 -11.19 4.63
N ILE A 159 7.09 -12.22 5.00
CA ILE A 159 7.76 -12.30 6.30
C ILE A 159 9.26 -12.33 6.07
N HIS A 160 9.96 -11.43 6.73
CA HIS A 160 11.42 -11.37 6.74
C HIS A 160 11.92 -11.53 8.17
N VAL A 161 12.85 -12.47 8.39
CA VAL A 161 13.48 -12.65 9.69
C VAL A 161 15.00 -12.52 9.53
N ILE A 162 15.60 -11.70 10.38
CA ILE A 162 17.04 -11.39 10.38
C ILE A 162 17.62 -11.81 11.72
N VAL A 163 18.57 -12.75 11.70
CA VAL A 163 19.29 -13.22 12.89
C VAL A 163 20.77 -13.32 12.55
N GLY A 164 21.62 -12.68 13.35
CA GLY A 164 23.07 -12.67 13.13
C GLY A 164 23.45 -12.14 11.73
N GLY A 165 22.72 -11.18 11.21
CA GLY A 165 22.92 -10.61 9.87
C GLY A 165 22.43 -11.49 8.71
N LYS A 166 21.91 -12.68 8.97
CA LYS A 166 21.32 -13.56 7.95
C LYS A 166 19.86 -13.28 7.83
N ARG A 167 19.39 -12.94 6.61
CA ARG A 167 17.97 -12.73 6.29
C ARG A 167 17.38 -13.97 5.65
N LYS A 168 16.25 -14.42 6.15
CA LYS A 168 15.38 -15.42 5.53
C LYS A 168 14.00 -14.85 5.31
N SER A 169 13.35 -15.25 4.23
CA SER A 169 12.06 -14.71 3.81
C SER A 169 11.10 -15.81 3.44
N VAL A 170 9.83 -15.62 3.81
CA VAL A 170 8.73 -16.51 3.47
C VAL A 170 7.56 -15.68 2.98
N LYS A 171 6.81 -16.21 2.02
CA LYS A 171 5.54 -15.67 1.56
C LYS A 171 4.42 -16.59 2.00
N LEU A 172 3.37 -16.04 2.59
CA LEU A 172 2.12 -16.72 2.92
C LEU A 172 1.01 -16.08 2.11
N ASP A 173 0.39 -16.86 1.23
CA ASP A 173 -0.81 -16.44 0.50
C ASP A 173 -2.04 -16.95 1.24
N TYR A 174 -3.09 -16.13 1.33
CA TYR A 174 -4.37 -16.58 1.90
C TYR A 174 -4.80 -17.93 1.31
N PRO A 175 -5.26 -18.90 2.09
CA PRO A 175 -5.53 -18.84 3.54
C PRO A 175 -4.37 -19.29 4.46
N GLU A 176 -3.16 -19.41 3.96
CA GLU A 176 -1.99 -19.82 4.76
C GLU A 176 -1.66 -18.76 5.81
N THR A 177 -1.42 -19.21 7.06
CA THR A 177 -1.18 -18.31 8.19
C THR A 177 0.07 -18.65 8.99
N LYS A 178 0.69 -19.81 8.76
CA LYS A 178 1.75 -20.31 9.65
C LYS A 178 3.05 -20.55 8.91
N THR A 179 4.14 -20.19 9.55
CA THR A 179 5.49 -20.52 9.07
C THR A 179 6.47 -20.74 10.22
N GLU A 180 7.55 -21.43 9.92
CA GLU A 180 8.69 -21.67 10.81
C GLU A 180 9.98 -21.35 10.04
N ILE A 181 10.89 -20.61 10.69
CA ILE A 181 12.17 -20.21 10.10
C ILE A 181 13.27 -20.52 11.12
N SER A 182 14.21 -21.41 10.77
CA SER A 182 15.36 -21.79 11.61
C SER A 182 16.65 -21.15 11.09
N PHE A 183 17.65 -20.89 11.98
CA PHE A 183 18.90 -20.21 11.67
C PHE A 183 20.12 -21.07 12.06
#